data_6447b4a92b195d0236f999dc21269524
#
_entry.id   6447b4a92b195d0236f999dc21269524
#
_cell.length_a   1.000
_cell.length_b   1.000
_cell.length_c   1.000
_cell.angle_alpha   90.00
_cell.angle_beta   90.00
_cell.angle_gamma   90.00
#
_symmetry.space_group_name_H-M   'P 1'
#
loop_
_entity.id
_entity.type
_entity.pdbx_description
1 polymer ?
#
loop_
_entity_poly.entity_id
_entity_poly.type
_entity_poly.pdbx_seq_one_letter_code
_entity_poly.pdbx_strand_id
1 'polypeptide(L)'
;MSAIHLGPGSRVPAWVEAIERACFHEPWGPLDECEHIWAIHPFGFARWRIIPEVGEAELLRIGVAEAMRRGGHGRMLLRLSQAQLARYGVEVLHLEVRISNAAARTLYESEGWVYRGLRKGYYRDGESAALYSRGE
;
A
#
# COMPACT_ATOMS: atom_id res chain seq x y z
N MET A 1 -4.24 0.89 -20.36
CA MET A 1 -3.59 0.10 -19.31
C MET A 1 -4.61 -0.26 -18.24
N SER A 2 -4.81 -1.53 -18.00
CA SER A 2 -5.84 -1.95 -17.05
C SER A 2 -5.25 -2.42 -15.75
N ALA A 3 -5.90 -2.03 -14.65
CA ALA A 3 -5.58 -2.56 -13.36
C ALA A 3 -6.32 -3.90 -13.17
N ILE A 4 -5.68 -4.81 -12.49
CA ILE A 4 -6.34 -6.03 -12.02
C ILE A 4 -6.60 -5.91 -10.53
N HIS A 5 -7.68 -6.54 -10.08
CA HIS A 5 -8.06 -6.58 -8.68
C HIS A 5 -8.04 -8.02 -8.21
N LEU A 6 -7.35 -8.27 -7.12
CA LEU A 6 -7.29 -9.58 -6.46
C LEU A 6 -7.94 -9.44 -5.10
N GLY A 7 -9.05 -10.12 -4.91
CA GLY A 7 -9.77 -10.12 -3.64
C GLY A 7 -9.29 -11.18 -2.68
N PRO A 8 -9.94 -11.27 -1.50
CA PRO A 8 -9.57 -12.24 -0.47
C PRO A 8 -9.56 -13.67 -1.01
N GLY A 9 -8.55 -14.43 -0.59
CA GLY A 9 -8.39 -15.82 -1.01
C GLY A 9 -7.76 -16.00 -2.38
N SER A 10 -7.50 -14.93 -3.12
CA SER A 10 -6.84 -15.01 -4.41
C SER A 10 -5.37 -15.35 -4.27
N ARG A 11 -4.85 -16.09 -5.25
CA ARG A 11 -3.43 -16.37 -5.33
C ARG A 11 -2.72 -15.14 -5.89
N VAL A 12 -1.60 -14.77 -5.26
CA VAL A 12 -0.79 -13.66 -5.73
C VAL A 12 0.01 -14.09 -6.97
N PRO A 13 -0.09 -13.39 -8.09
CA PRO A 13 0.66 -13.76 -9.30
C PRO A 13 2.16 -13.67 -9.08
N ALA A 14 2.90 -14.52 -9.79
CA ALA A 14 4.36 -14.58 -9.66
C ALA A 14 5.05 -13.25 -9.93
N TRP A 15 4.54 -12.46 -10.87
CA TRP A 15 5.15 -11.16 -11.20
C TRP A 15 4.98 -10.14 -10.05
N VAL A 16 3.87 -10.22 -9.32
CA VAL A 16 3.66 -9.38 -8.13
C VAL A 16 4.62 -9.82 -7.03
N GLU A 17 4.74 -11.13 -6.79
CA GLU A 17 5.67 -11.65 -5.79
C GLU A 17 7.12 -11.26 -6.10
N ALA A 18 7.49 -11.23 -7.38
CA ALA A 18 8.82 -10.80 -7.79
C ALA A 18 9.07 -9.34 -7.42
N ILE A 19 8.07 -8.48 -7.59
CA ILE A 19 8.18 -7.07 -7.17
C ILE A 19 8.26 -6.97 -5.65
N GLU A 20 7.47 -7.76 -4.93
CA GLU A 20 7.52 -7.78 -3.47
C GLU A 20 8.91 -8.17 -2.95
N ARG A 21 9.52 -9.20 -3.56
CA ARG A 21 10.87 -9.61 -3.17
C ARG A 21 11.91 -8.53 -3.44
N ALA A 22 11.78 -7.84 -4.57
CA ALA A 22 12.72 -6.78 -4.92
C ALA A 22 12.58 -5.55 -4.01
N CYS A 23 11.36 -5.22 -3.60
CA CYS A 23 11.09 -4.02 -2.78
C CYS A 23 11.19 -4.30 -1.28
N PHE A 24 10.81 -5.50 -0.83
CA PHE A 24 10.64 -5.80 0.60
C PHE A 24 11.41 -7.03 1.06
N HIS A 25 12.23 -7.60 0.19
CA HIS A 25 13.10 -8.78 0.41
C HIS A 25 12.35 -10.10 0.50
N GLU A 26 11.08 -10.12 0.86
CA GLU A 26 10.28 -11.34 0.92
C GLU A 26 8.84 -11.05 0.53
N PRO A 27 8.12 -12.03 -0.04
CA PRO A 27 6.70 -11.85 -0.31
C PRO A 27 5.91 -11.84 1.00
N TRP A 28 4.76 -11.16 0.99
CA TRP A 28 3.86 -11.12 2.15
C TRP A 28 3.13 -12.46 2.33
N GLY A 29 2.96 -13.17 1.22
CA GLY A 29 2.19 -14.41 1.21
C GLY A 29 0.81 -14.23 0.60
N PRO A 30 -0.04 -15.27 0.67
CA PRO A 30 -1.38 -15.23 0.10
C PRO A 30 -2.23 -14.13 0.74
N LEU A 31 -3.26 -13.69 0.02
CA LEU A 31 -4.23 -12.73 0.55
C LEU A 31 -5.11 -13.40 1.59
N ASP A 32 -5.21 -12.80 2.77
CA ASP A 32 -6.14 -13.28 3.78
C ASP A 32 -7.55 -12.77 3.49
N GLU A 33 -8.49 -13.03 4.40
CA GLU A 33 -9.91 -12.71 4.19
C GLU A 33 -10.24 -11.23 4.15
N CYS A 34 -9.28 -10.36 4.54
CA CYS A 34 -9.46 -8.92 4.56
C CYS A 34 -8.57 -8.20 3.56
N GLU A 35 -7.73 -8.92 2.84
CA GLU A 35 -6.71 -8.31 1.98
C GLU A 35 -7.12 -8.27 0.53
N HIS A 36 -6.73 -7.17 -0.12
CA HIS A 36 -6.98 -6.92 -1.53
C HIS A 36 -5.71 -6.38 -2.17
N ILE A 37 -5.49 -6.73 -3.43
CA ILE A 37 -4.41 -6.14 -4.22
C ILE A 37 -5.02 -5.51 -5.47
N TRP A 38 -4.59 -4.29 -5.76
CA TRP A 38 -4.79 -3.68 -7.07
C TRP A 38 -3.41 -3.57 -7.73
N ALA A 39 -3.30 -4.04 -8.95
CA ALA A 39 -2.01 -4.14 -9.61
C ALA A 39 -2.13 -3.76 -11.08
N ILE A 40 -1.06 -3.22 -11.63
CA ILE A 40 -0.96 -2.87 -13.05
C ILE A 40 0.30 -3.53 -13.59
N HIS A 41 0.12 -4.56 -14.43
CA HIS A 41 1.26 -5.27 -15.02
C HIS A 41 1.91 -4.38 -16.09
N PRO A 42 3.22 -4.25 -16.15
CA PRO A 42 4.22 -4.80 -15.25
C PRO A 42 4.72 -3.80 -14.19
N PHE A 43 3.98 -2.73 -13.90
CA PHE A 43 4.44 -1.59 -13.12
C PHE A 43 4.54 -1.84 -11.63
N GLY A 44 3.51 -2.44 -11.04
CA GLY A 44 3.51 -2.59 -9.60
C GLY A 44 2.14 -2.95 -9.04
N PHE A 45 2.05 -2.83 -7.71
CA PHE A 45 0.85 -3.24 -7.00
C PHE A 45 0.68 -2.39 -5.73
N ALA A 46 -0.57 -2.35 -5.23
CA ALA A 46 -0.91 -1.80 -3.93
C ALA A 46 -1.70 -2.86 -3.16
N ARG A 47 -1.25 -3.22 -1.99
CA ARG A 47 -1.88 -4.23 -1.13
C ARG A 47 -2.49 -3.56 0.08
N TRP A 48 -3.79 -3.81 0.28
CA TRP A 48 -4.58 -3.15 1.31
C TRP A 48 -5.30 -4.17 2.17
N ARG A 49 -5.52 -3.81 3.44
CA ARG A 49 -6.45 -4.51 4.33
C ARG A 49 -7.69 -3.65 4.47
N ILE A 50 -8.87 -4.21 4.20
CA ILE A 50 -10.13 -3.50 4.34
C ILE A 50 -10.82 -3.99 5.61
N ILE A 51 -11.30 -3.03 6.43
CA ILE A 51 -12.06 -3.32 7.64
C ILE A 51 -13.45 -2.70 7.44
N PRO A 52 -14.36 -3.45 6.79
CA PRO A 52 -15.64 -2.88 6.33
C PRO A 52 -16.55 -2.46 7.48
N GLU A 53 -16.44 -3.09 8.65
CA GLU A 53 -17.30 -2.81 9.80
C GLU A 53 -17.17 -1.36 10.26
N VAL A 54 -16.01 -0.75 10.06
CA VAL A 54 -15.76 0.64 10.48
C VAL A 54 -15.44 1.57 9.32
N GLY A 55 -15.52 1.08 8.08
CA GLY A 55 -15.26 1.90 6.90
C GLY A 55 -13.81 2.34 6.76
N GLU A 56 -12.87 1.51 7.19
CA GLU A 56 -11.45 1.84 7.18
C GLU A 56 -10.64 0.85 6.36
N ALA A 57 -9.49 1.28 5.87
CA ALA A 57 -8.54 0.41 5.20
C ALA A 57 -7.12 0.83 5.56
N GLU A 58 -6.22 -0.13 5.52
CA GLU A 58 -4.81 0.09 5.80
C GLU A 58 -3.98 -0.30 4.58
N LEU A 59 -3.11 0.59 4.13
CA LEU A 59 -2.16 0.29 3.08
C LEU A 59 -1.03 -0.55 3.69
N LEU A 60 -0.91 -1.80 3.25
CA LEU A 60 0.10 -2.71 3.77
C LEU A 60 1.41 -2.59 3.01
N ARG A 61 1.32 -2.58 1.67
CA ARG A 61 2.49 -2.43 0.80
C ARG A 61 2.09 -1.76 -0.50
N ILE A 62 2.99 -0.94 -1.00
CA ILE A 62 2.93 -0.46 -2.37
C ILE A 62 4.30 -0.66 -2.98
N GLY A 63 4.38 -1.39 -4.08
CA GLY A 63 5.63 -1.72 -4.72
C GLY A 63 5.60 -1.39 -6.20
N VAL A 64 6.70 -0.80 -6.68
CA VAL A 64 6.87 -0.44 -8.08
C VAL A 64 8.12 -1.17 -8.59
N ALA A 65 8.00 -1.80 -9.74
CA ALA A 65 9.13 -2.48 -10.37
C ALA A 65 10.26 -1.48 -10.58
N GLU A 66 11.49 -1.92 -10.35
CA GLU A 66 12.66 -1.04 -10.38
C GLU A 66 12.75 -0.22 -11.67
N ALA A 67 12.50 -0.87 -12.81
CA ALA A 67 12.56 -0.22 -14.13
C ALA A 67 11.50 0.87 -14.30
N MET A 68 10.46 0.88 -13.46
CA MET A 68 9.34 1.80 -13.57
C MET A 68 9.33 2.86 -12.47
N ARG A 69 10.35 2.90 -11.62
CA ARG A 69 10.44 3.89 -10.54
C ARG A 69 10.73 5.27 -11.10
N ARG A 70 10.34 6.30 -10.33
CA ARG A 70 10.50 7.73 -10.66
C ARG A 70 9.63 8.20 -11.82
N GLY A 71 8.70 7.35 -12.28
CA GLY A 71 7.77 7.73 -13.35
C GLY A 71 6.37 8.06 -12.86
N GLY A 72 6.18 8.22 -11.54
CA GLY A 72 4.87 8.51 -10.98
C GLY A 72 3.96 7.30 -10.84
N HIS A 73 4.49 6.10 -10.99
CA HIS A 73 3.68 4.87 -10.94
C HIS A 73 3.18 4.55 -9.53
N GLY A 74 3.98 4.87 -8.50
CA GLY A 74 3.53 4.72 -7.11
C GLY A 74 2.32 5.60 -6.82
N ARG A 75 2.36 6.85 -7.29
CA ARG A 75 1.24 7.79 -7.15
C ARG A 75 0.01 7.30 -7.89
N MET A 76 0.19 6.77 -9.09
CA MET A 76 -0.89 6.22 -9.91
C MET A 76 -1.56 5.04 -9.19
N LEU A 77 -0.77 4.10 -8.68
CA LEU A 77 -1.28 2.94 -7.96
C LEU A 77 -2.02 3.36 -6.69
N LEU A 78 -1.48 4.34 -5.96
CA LEU A 78 -2.11 4.86 -4.76
C LEU A 78 -3.48 5.46 -5.07
N ARG A 79 -3.53 6.35 -6.06
CA ARG A 79 -4.79 7.00 -6.45
C ARG A 79 -5.83 6.02 -6.97
N LEU A 80 -5.38 5.09 -7.81
CA LEU A 80 -6.27 4.09 -8.40
C LEU A 80 -6.88 3.21 -7.32
N SER A 81 -6.05 2.69 -6.42
CA SER A 81 -6.54 1.81 -5.35
C SER A 81 -7.43 2.56 -4.37
N GLN A 82 -7.10 3.80 -4.04
CA GLN A 82 -7.96 4.61 -3.16
C GLN A 82 -9.34 4.83 -3.78
N ALA A 83 -9.40 5.09 -5.09
CA ALA A 83 -10.68 5.26 -5.78
C ALA A 83 -11.50 3.97 -5.73
N GLN A 84 -10.86 2.81 -5.85
CA GLN A 84 -11.55 1.52 -5.77
C GLN A 84 -12.04 1.25 -4.35
N LEU A 85 -11.26 1.60 -3.34
CA LEU A 85 -11.64 1.39 -1.94
C LEU A 85 -12.92 2.14 -1.57
N ALA A 86 -13.14 3.32 -2.15
CA ALA A 86 -14.36 4.09 -1.91
C ALA A 86 -15.62 3.28 -2.26
N ARG A 87 -15.52 2.37 -3.22
CA ARG A 87 -16.64 1.52 -3.65
C ARG A 87 -16.97 0.42 -2.61
N TYR A 88 -16.08 0.19 -1.65
CA TYR A 88 -16.28 -0.75 -0.55
C TYR A 88 -16.74 -0.04 0.72
N GLY A 89 -17.11 1.25 0.61
CA GLY A 89 -17.57 2.03 1.76
C GLY A 89 -16.44 2.49 2.66
N VAL A 90 -15.21 2.49 2.17
CA VAL A 90 -14.06 2.95 2.95
C VAL A 90 -14.01 4.47 2.91
N GLU A 91 -13.96 5.08 4.09
CA GLU A 91 -13.92 6.53 4.25
C GLU A 91 -12.60 7.01 4.85
N VAL A 92 -11.93 6.16 5.62
CA VAL A 92 -10.67 6.52 6.29
C VAL A 92 -9.58 5.52 5.92
N LEU A 93 -8.42 6.06 5.57
CA LEU A 93 -7.26 5.27 5.17
C LEU A 93 -6.13 5.47 6.17
N HIS A 94 -5.39 4.40 6.45
CA HIS A 94 -4.25 4.42 7.36
C HIS A 94 -3.04 3.77 6.72
N LEU A 95 -1.86 4.17 7.15
CA LEU A 95 -0.62 3.48 6.82
C LEU A 95 0.45 3.74 7.88
N GLU A 96 1.43 2.85 7.90
CA GLU A 96 2.64 3.01 8.69
C GLU A 96 3.82 2.97 7.71
N VAL A 97 4.80 3.85 7.91
CA VAL A 97 5.97 3.94 7.06
C VAL A 97 7.20 4.22 7.90
N ARG A 98 8.35 3.65 7.52
CA ARG A 98 9.60 3.93 8.24
C ARG A 98 9.86 5.42 8.27
N ILE A 99 10.24 5.93 9.45
CA ILE A 99 10.47 7.36 9.64
C ILE A 99 11.53 7.89 8.67
N SER A 100 12.48 7.05 8.27
CA SER A 100 13.56 7.42 7.37
C SER A 100 13.18 7.36 5.89
N ASN A 101 12.01 6.81 5.56
CA ASN A 101 11.60 6.68 4.15
C ASN A 101 11.05 8.01 3.63
N ALA A 102 11.97 8.94 3.35
CA ALA A 102 11.62 10.30 2.95
C ALA A 102 10.80 10.33 1.65
N ALA A 103 11.15 9.49 0.69
CA ALA A 103 10.45 9.46 -0.60
C ALA A 103 8.98 9.06 -0.44
N ALA A 104 8.72 8.02 0.34
CA ALA A 104 7.36 7.55 0.59
C ALA A 104 6.57 8.60 1.39
N ARG A 105 7.19 9.17 2.43
CA ARG A 105 6.53 10.19 3.24
C ARG A 105 6.16 11.41 2.41
N THR A 106 7.05 11.85 1.53
CA THR A 106 6.78 12.97 0.63
C THR A 106 5.60 12.65 -0.29
N LEU A 107 5.56 11.43 -0.84
CA LEU A 107 4.47 10.99 -1.69
C LEU A 107 3.14 11.07 -0.94
N TYR A 108 3.07 10.47 0.25
CA TYR A 108 1.82 10.44 1.02
C TYR A 108 1.37 11.85 1.38
N GLU A 109 2.28 12.69 1.86
CA GLU A 109 1.93 14.06 2.23
C GLU A 109 1.44 14.86 1.03
N SER A 110 2.06 14.67 -0.14
CA SER A 110 1.62 15.35 -1.36
C SER A 110 0.25 14.87 -1.84
N GLU A 111 -0.18 13.68 -1.41
CA GLU A 111 -1.48 13.10 -1.78
C GLU A 111 -2.54 13.33 -0.71
N GLY A 112 -2.27 14.20 0.25
CA GLY A 112 -3.25 14.58 1.26
C GLY A 112 -3.29 13.71 2.50
N TRP A 113 -2.31 12.84 2.67
CA TRP A 113 -2.19 12.07 3.91
C TRP A 113 -1.58 12.95 4.99
N VAL A 114 -2.07 12.79 6.22
CA VAL A 114 -1.69 13.63 7.36
C VAL A 114 -0.91 12.80 8.38
N TYR A 115 0.22 13.31 8.79
CA TYR A 115 1.03 12.70 9.84
C TYR A 115 0.26 12.73 11.17
N ARG A 116 0.11 11.57 11.81
CA ARG A 116 -0.66 11.43 13.05
C ARG A 116 0.17 11.11 14.26
N GLY A 117 1.41 10.71 14.08
CA GLY A 117 2.25 10.40 15.23
C GLY A 117 3.30 9.35 14.89
N LEU A 118 3.94 8.88 15.95
CA LEU A 118 5.08 7.99 15.85
C LEU A 118 4.80 6.71 16.63
N ARG A 119 5.09 5.57 16.02
CA ARG A 119 5.14 4.30 16.74
C ARG A 119 6.60 3.97 16.97
N LYS A 120 7.07 4.22 18.18
CA LYS A 120 8.47 4.13 18.55
C LYS A 120 8.96 2.68 18.53
N GLY A 121 10.11 2.45 17.86
CA GLY A 121 10.74 1.15 17.83
C GLY A 121 9.93 0.05 17.20
N TYR A 122 9.04 0.40 16.26
CA TYR A 122 8.07 -0.52 15.68
C TYR A 122 8.70 -1.63 14.85
N TYR A 123 9.70 -1.29 14.02
CA TYR A 123 10.34 -2.27 13.14
C TYR A 123 11.37 -3.11 13.90
N ARG A 124 11.65 -4.30 13.37
CA ARG A 124 12.51 -5.27 14.02
C ARG A 124 13.92 -4.72 14.28
N ASP A 125 14.40 -3.83 13.43
CA ASP A 125 15.71 -3.19 13.57
C ASP A 125 15.71 -1.99 14.54
N GLY A 126 14.56 -1.70 15.16
CA GLY A 126 14.42 -0.61 16.12
C GLY A 126 13.99 0.71 15.53
N GLU A 127 13.87 0.80 14.22
CA GLU A 127 13.39 2.04 13.58
C GLU A 127 11.93 2.26 13.90
N SER A 128 11.57 3.54 14.10
CA SER A 128 10.20 3.93 14.38
C SER A 128 9.38 4.04 13.10
N ALA A 129 8.07 3.89 13.23
CA ALA A 129 7.13 4.11 12.14
C ALA A 129 6.47 5.46 12.28
N ALA A 130 6.33 6.16 11.15
CA ALA A 130 5.48 7.33 11.06
C ALA A 130 4.08 6.86 10.69
N LEU A 131 3.08 7.35 11.40
CA LEU A 131 1.68 6.99 11.20
C LEU A 131 0.99 8.08 10.41
N TYR A 132 0.30 7.68 9.35
CA TYR A 132 -0.43 8.60 8.49
C TYR A 132 -1.87 8.15 8.33
N SER A 133 -2.77 9.10 8.15
CA SER A 133 -4.14 8.79 7.78
C SER A 133 -4.66 9.80 6.75
N ARG A 134 -5.71 9.41 6.04
CA ARG A 134 -6.38 10.24 5.05
C ARG A 134 -7.87 10.01 5.15
N GLY A 135 -8.66 11.08 5.07
CA GLY A 135 -10.10 11.04 5.23
C GLY A 135 -10.55 11.40 6.64
N GLU A 136 -11.83 11.18 6.90
CA GLU A 136 -12.47 11.56 8.15
C GLU A 136 -11.99 10.73 9.35
#